data_3ae136ae9b9a7cfc10b7b560516e05e3
#
_entry.id   3ae136ae9b9a7cfc10b7b560516e05e3
#
_cell.length_a   1.000
_cell.length_b   1.000
_cell.length_c   1.000
_cell.angle_alpha   90.00
_cell.angle_beta   90.00
_cell.angle_gamma   90.00
#
_symmetry.space_group_name_H-M   'P 1'
#
loop_
_entity.id
_entity.type
_entity.pdbx_description
1 polymer ?
#
loop_
_entity_poly.entity_id
_entity_poly.type
_entity_poly.pdbx_seq_one_letter_code
_entity_poly.pdbx_strand_id
1 'polypeptide(L)'
;MVTLRYTLKLDRWQEEVLSTEGNICLRAGRQVGKSTVISVKAGEYAVKNKNKTILIIASVERQAYLLFEKTLDYIYRQHPKMIKKGKDRPTKHRILLENGSQIYSLPTGLSGYGIRGFTIDLLIADEAAFIPEEVWTSVTPMLAITKGNIILLSTPCGKSGYFYNCFNNDSFTRFHVSSEDCPRKNDQFLNEEKKRMTKMQYAQEYLGEFIDELRQFFPTELIKECMKLDKGEMGMGDYFLGVDVARMGGDESVLVALLRKNDELEMVEMIVREKTYLTEITKAIKEMDKKWNFKKIYIDDGGLGVGVFDPLLIDDQTKRKVVAINNSSRSLDYD
;
A
#
# COMPACT_ATOMS: atom_id res chain seq x y z
N MET A 1 -47.24 17.69 -5.10
CA MET A 1 -45.77 17.67 -5.24
C MET A 1 -45.35 16.22 -5.36
N VAL A 2 -45.03 15.78 -6.58
CA VAL A 2 -44.56 14.40 -6.84
C VAL A 2 -43.10 14.34 -6.44
N THR A 3 -42.82 13.68 -5.33
CA THR A 3 -41.44 13.40 -4.91
C THR A 3 -40.92 12.30 -5.84
N LEU A 4 -40.18 12.69 -6.88
CA LEU A 4 -39.37 11.77 -7.67
C LEU A 4 -38.35 11.13 -6.73
N ARG A 5 -38.67 9.95 -6.20
CA ARG A 5 -37.69 9.08 -5.56
C ARG A 5 -36.71 8.67 -6.65
N TYR A 6 -35.48 9.15 -6.55
CA TYR A 6 -34.39 8.75 -7.42
C TYR A 6 -34.15 7.25 -7.17
N THR A 7 -34.71 6.41 -8.05
CA THR A 7 -34.45 4.97 -8.02
C THR A 7 -33.04 4.74 -8.53
N LEU A 8 -32.09 4.51 -7.62
CA LEU A 8 -30.75 4.05 -7.99
C LEU A 8 -30.92 2.68 -8.67
N LYS A 9 -30.71 2.61 -9.97
CA LYS A 9 -30.72 1.33 -10.69
C LYS A 9 -29.39 0.65 -10.39
N LEU A 10 -29.44 -0.38 -9.54
CA LEU A 10 -28.27 -1.16 -9.16
C LEU A 10 -28.04 -2.29 -10.18
N ASP A 11 -26.79 -2.66 -10.35
CA ASP A 11 -26.42 -3.89 -11.04
C ASP A 11 -26.59 -5.09 -10.10
N ARG A 12 -26.76 -6.29 -10.66
CA ARG A 12 -26.96 -7.52 -9.88
C ARG A 12 -25.87 -7.72 -8.80
N TRP A 13 -24.62 -7.52 -9.14
CA TRP A 13 -23.52 -7.65 -8.16
C TRP A 13 -23.60 -6.60 -7.03
N GLN A 14 -24.15 -5.41 -7.32
CA GLN A 14 -24.38 -4.38 -6.30
C GLN A 14 -25.50 -4.77 -5.34
N GLU A 15 -26.56 -5.38 -5.85
CA GLU A 15 -27.65 -5.93 -5.02
C GLU A 15 -27.12 -7.06 -4.13
N GLU A 16 -26.29 -7.95 -4.67
CA GLU A 16 -25.63 -9.02 -3.91
C GLU A 16 -24.72 -8.45 -2.80
N VAL A 17 -23.91 -7.42 -3.08
CA VAL A 17 -23.10 -6.72 -2.07
C VAL A 17 -23.98 -6.11 -0.98
N LEU A 18 -25.12 -5.48 -1.34
CA LEU A 18 -26.01 -4.86 -0.35
C LEU A 18 -26.67 -5.90 0.57
N SER A 19 -27.04 -7.07 0.06
CA SER A 19 -27.67 -8.15 0.84
C SER A 19 -26.68 -8.96 1.69
N THR A 20 -25.37 -8.91 1.37
CA THR A 20 -24.33 -9.66 2.09
C THR A 20 -24.09 -9.09 3.48
N GLU A 21 -24.08 -9.94 4.49
CA GLU A 21 -23.69 -9.62 5.87
C GLU A 21 -22.26 -10.05 6.16
N GLY A 22 -21.69 -9.55 7.26
CA GLY A 22 -20.33 -9.91 7.69
C GLY A 22 -19.24 -9.10 6.98
N ASN A 23 -18.05 -9.68 6.91
CA ASN A 23 -16.89 -9.05 6.28
C ASN A 23 -16.98 -9.16 4.75
N ILE A 24 -16.67 -8.09 4.06
CA ILE A 24 -16.71 -8.02 2.59
C ILE A 24 -15.35 -7.55 2.07
N CYS A 25 -14.83 -8.23 1.05
CA CYS A 25 -13.68 -7.78 0.28
C CYS A 25 -14.08 -7.66 -1.20
N LEU A 26 -14.21 -6.42 -1.68
CA LEU A 26 -14.62 -6.06 -3.03
C LEU A 26 -13.40 -5.64 -3.85
N ARG A 27 -12.91 -6.55 -4.69
CA ARG A 27 -11.87 -6.30 -5.69
C ARG A 27 -12.55 -5.96 -7.01
N ALA A 28 -12.25 -4.79 -7.57
CA ALA A 28 -12.91 -4.41 -8.81
C ALA A 28 -12.11 -3.39 -9.63
N GLY A 29 -12.32 -3.42 -10.93
CA GLY A 29 -11.77 -2.43 -11.84
C GLY A 29 -12.26 -1.01 -11.56
N ARG A 30 -11.71 -0.04 -12.28
CA ARG A 30 -12.08 1.38 -12.15
C ARG A 30 -13.49 1.62 -12.64
N GLN A 31 -14.17 2.58 -12.02
CA GLN A 31 -15.48 3.14 -12.41
C GLN A 31 -16.64 2.16 -12.52
N VAL A 32 -16.56 0.97 -11.95
CA VAL A 32 -17.68 0.01 -11.90
C VAL A 32 -18.77 0.39 -10.90
N GLY A 33 -18.53 1.38 -10.03
CA GLY A 33 -19.50 1.83 -9.02
C GLY A 33 -19.27 1.28 -7.62
N LYS A 34 -18.04 0.85 -7.28
CA LYS A 34 -17.64 0.39 -5.93
C LYS A 34 -18.13 1.33 -4.82
N SER A 35 -17.63 2.57 -4.85
CA SER A 35 -17.93 3.56 -3.79
C SER A 35 -19.43 3.91 -3.76
N THR A 36 -20.17 3.77 -4.87
CA THR A 36 -21.62 4.02 -4.89
C THR A 36 -22.38 2.96 -4.10
N VAL A 37 -22.13 1.69 -4.34
CA VAL A 37 -22.83 0.61 -3.61
C VAL A 37 -22.44 0.61 -2.13
N ILE A 38 -21.17 0.86 -1.80
CA ILE A 38 -20.73 0.87 -0.40
C ILE A 38 -21.26 2.11 0.35
N SER A 39 -21.45 3.26 -0.31
CA SER A 39 -22.10 4.42 0.31
C SER A 39 -23.57 4.13 0.68
N VAL A 40 -24.29 3.41 -0.18
CA VAL A 40 -25.66 2.93 0.14
C VAL A 40 -25.63 1.97 1.31
N LYS A 41 -24.73 0.99 1.29
CA LYS A 41 -24.60 -0.01 2.36
C LYS A 41 -24.27 0.64 3.72
N ALA A 42 -23.35 1.59 3.73
CA ALA A 42 -23.00 2.36 4.92
C ALA A 42 -24.18 3.14 5.49
N GLY A 43 -24.92 3.83 4.61
CA GLY A 43 -26.12 4.58 4.97
C GLY A 43 -27.23 3.67 5.51
N GLU A 44 -27.54 2.58 4.83
CA GLU A 44 -28.54 1.60 5.27
C GLU A 44 -28.16 0.96 6.62
N TYR A 45 -26.89 0.59 6.78
CA TYR A 45 -26.40 0.04 8.05
C TYR A 45 -26.61 1.02 9.20
N ALA A 46 -26.23 2.30 9.01
CA ALA A 46 -26.38 3.34 10.03
C ALA A 46 -27.85 3.62 10.37
N VAL A 47 -28.74 3.62 9.37
CA VAL A 47 -30.16 3.90 9.56
C VAL A 47 -30.88 2.74 10.24
N LYS A 48 -30.61 1.52 9.83
CA LYS A 48 -31.30 0.31 10.35
C LYS A 48 -30.84 -0.08 11.77
N ASN A 49 -29.59 0.21 12.12
CA ASN A 49 -29.02 -0.19 13.38
C ASN A 49 -28.85 1.03 14.31
N LYS A 50 -29.30 0.93 15.56
CA LYS A 50 -29.25 2.00 16.56
C LYS A 50 -27.89 2.02 17.27
N ASN A 51 -27.41 3.21 17.61
CA ASN A 51 -26.20 3.43 18.42
C ASN A 51 -24.93 2.75 17.83
N LYS A 52 -24.83 2.74 16.48
CA LYS A 52 -23.67 2.16 15.79
C LYS A 52 -22.68 3.22 15.33
N THR A 53 -21.41 2.89 15.44
CA THR A 53 -20.32 3.73 14.96
C THR A 53 -19.72 3.11 13.70
N ILE A 54 -19.76 3.85 12.61
CA ILE A 54 -19.18 3.49 11.32
C ILE A 54 -17.96 4.38 11.08
N LEU A 55 -16.84 3.79 10.74
CA LEU A 55 -15.62 4.51 10.36
C LEU A 55 -15.30 4.26 8.90
N ILE A 56 -15.22 5.33 8.11
CA ILE A 56 -14.77 5.33 6.73
C ILE A 56 -13.33 5.84 6.70
N ILE A 57 -12.43 5.05 6.14
CA ILE A 57 -11.02 5.40 5.97
C ILE A 57 -10.58 5.25 4.51
N ALA A 58 -9.55 5.97 4.14
CA ALA A 58 -8.79 5.80 2.90
C ALA A 58 -7.37 6.33 3.10
N SER A 59 -6.44 5.94 2.23
CA SER A 59 -5.05 6.44 2.27
C SER A 59 -4.97 7.96 2.15
N VAL A 60 -5.90 8.58 1.40
CA VAL A 60 -5.96 10.03 1.15
C VAL A 60 -7.29 10.60 1.65
N GLU A 61 -7.24 11.74 2.35
CA GLU A 61 -8.42 12.43 2.91
C GLU A 61 -9.55 12.63 1.89
N ARG A 62 -9.20 13.04 0.67
CA ARG A 62 -10.16 13.28 -0.39
C ARG A 62 -10.98 12.04 -0.76
N GLN A 63 -10.38 10.86 -0.76
CA GLN A 63 -11.07 9.60 -1.10
C GLN A 63 -12.05 9.22 0.02
N ALA A 64 -11.61 9.25 1.28
CA ALA A 64 -12.47 9.00 2.43
C ALA A 64 -13.67 9.97 2.45
N TYR A 65 -13.40 11.25 2.18
CA TYR A 65 -14.44 12.28 2.12
C TYR A 65 -15.45 12.05 0.98
N LEU A 66 -15.01 11.65 -0.20
CA LEU A 66 -15.93 11.38 -1.33
C LEU A 66 -16.90 10.23 -1.05
N LEU A 67 -16.43 9.16 -0.41
CA LEU A 67 -17.31 8.06 -0.01
C LEU A 67 -18.29 8.49 1.08
N PHE A 68 -17.81 9.25 2.07
CA PHE A 68 -18.62 9.83 3.13
C PHE A 68 -19.70 10.78 2.59
N GLU A 69 -19.35 11.68 1.67
CA GLU A 69 -20.27 12.62 1.04
C GLU A 69 -21.39 11.89 0.26
N LYS A 70 -21.05 10.83 -0.49
CA LYS A 70 -22.03 9.97 -1.16
C LYS A 70 -22.96 9.27 -0.15
N THR A 71 -22.42 8.84 0.99
CA THR A 71 -23.22 8.24 2.06
C THR A 71 -24.20 9.26 2.66
N LEU A 72 -23.73 10.48 2.91
CA LEU A 72 -24.57 11.57 3.39
C LEU A 72 -25.69 11.93 2.39
N ASP A 73 -25.34 12.06 1.10
CA ASP A 73 -26.32 12.34 0.04
C ASP A 73 -27.38 11.23 -0.05
N TYR A 74 -26.96 9.97 0.04
CA TYR A 74 -27.89 8.83 0.11
C TYR A 74 -28.86 8.96 1.28
N ILE A 75 -28.36 9.22 2.50
CA ILE A 75 -29.23 9.35 3.69
C ILE A 75 -30.15 10.58 3.55
N TYR A 76 -29.67 11.70 3.02
CA TYR A 76 -30.50 12.87 2.76
C TYR A 76 -31.67 12.59 1.81
N ARG A 77 -31.45 11.78 0.78
CA ARG A 77 -32.47 11.48 -0.23
C ARG A 77 -33.47 10.41 0.22
N GLN A 78 -33.01 9.37 0.91
CA GLN A 78 -33.83 8.23 1.26
C GLN A 78 -34.39 8.31 2.70
N HIS A 79 -33.63 8.89 3.62
CA HIS A 79 -33.94 8.92 5.05
C HIS A 79 -33.74 10.32 5.67
N PRO A 80 -34.29 11.41 5.07
CA PRO A 80 -33.99 12.80 5.51
C PRO A 80 -34.36 13.09 6.96
N LYS A 81 -35.31 12.35 7.53
CA LYS A 81 -35.74 12.46 8.93
C LYS A 81 -34.72 11.89 9.93
N MET A 82 -33.77 11.08 9.44
CA MET A 82 -32.75 10.47 10.29
C MET A 82 -31.57 11.39 10.57
N ILE A 83 -31.41 12.46 9.80
CA ILE A 83 -30.27 13.37 9.94
C ILE A 83 -30.54 14.39 11.02
N LYS A 84 -29.68 14.44 12.03
CA LYS A 84 -29.77 15.47 13.08
C LYS A 84 -29.53 16.87 12.52
N LYS A 85 -30.19 17.85 13.16
CA LYS A 85 -30.16 19.27 12.77
C LYS A 85 -29.53 20.14 13.88
N GLY A 86 -29.45 21.42 13.64
CA GLY A 86 -28.92 22.40 14.61
C GLY A 86 -27.45 22.19 14.90
N LYS A 87 -27.05 22.12 16.17
CA LYS A 87 -25.66 21.92 16.60
C LYS A 87 -25.06 20.56 16.22
N ASP A 88 -25.91 19.55 16.03
CA ASP A 88 -25.55 18.18 15.69
C ASP A 88 -25.67 17.88 14.18
N ARG A 89 -25.81 18.92 13.36
CA ARG A 89 -25.84 18.79 11.89
C ARG A 89 -24.57 18.12 11.38
N PRO A 90 -24.63 17.45 10.22
CA PRO A 90 -23.46 16.87 9.58
C PRO A 90 -22.33 17.88 9.41
N THR A 91 -21.11 17.44 9.67
CA THR A 91 -19.86 18.18 9.45
C THR A 91 -19.06 17.54 8.32
N LYS A 92 -17.89 18.08 7.98
CA LYS A 92 -16.99 17.48 7.00
C LYS A 92 -16.57 16.04 7.33
N HIS A 93 -16.57 15.65 8.59
CA HIS A 93 -16.02 14.37 9.05
C HIS A 93 -16.98 13.54 9.91
N ARG A 94 -18.19 14.04 10.19
CA ARG A 94 -19.15 13.34 11.05
C ARG A 94 -20.60 13.54 10.60
N ILE A 95 -21.33 12.43 10.53
CA ILE A 95 -22.80 12.41 10.44
C ILE A 95 -23.33 11.80 11.72
N LEU A 96 -24.27 12.48 12.37
CA LEU A 96 -24.98 11.96 13.53
C LEU A 96 -26.45 11.78 13.18
N LEU A 97 -26.98 10.57 13.45
CA LEU A 97 -28.36 10.21 13.15
C LEU A 97 -29.26 10.27 14.39
N GLU A 98 -30.56 10.42 14.17
CA GLU A 98 -31.57 10.47 15.24
C GLU A 98 -31.64 9.18 16.07
N ASN A 99 -31.27 8.02 15.50
CA ASN A 99 -31.19 6.73 16.18
C ASN A 99 -29.91 6.54 17.01
N GLY A 100 -29.08 7.59 17.14
CA GLY A 100 -27.81 7.58 17.88
C GLY A 100 -26.62 7.02 17.09
N SER A 101 -26.81 6.51 15.87
CA SER A 101 -25.69 6.03 15.04
C SER A 101 -24.89 7.19 14.47
N GLN A 102 -23.59 6.93 14.25
CA GLN A 102 -22.61 7.93 13.82
C GLN A 102 -21.75 7.37 12.68
N ILE A 103 -21.44 8.22 11.70
CA ILE A 103 -20.53 7.90 10.63
C ILE A 103 -19.39 8.91 10.68
N TYR A 104 -18.17 8.41 10.74
CA TYR A 104 -16.95 9.20 10.68
C TYR A 104 -16.18 8.97 9.39
N SER A 105 -15.53 10.00 8.88
CA SER A 105 -14.61 9.93 7.76
C SER A 105 -13.27 10.54 8.17
N LEU A 106 -12.25 9.71 8.22
CA LEU A 106 -10.92 10.12 8.67
C LEU A 106 -9.84 9.62 7.71
N PRO A 107 -8.86 10.48 7.38
CA PRO A 107 -7.68 10.03 6.65
C PRO A 107 -6.79 9.19 7.56
N THR A 108 -6.19 8.14 7.02
CA THR A 108 -5.31 7.26 7.82
C THR A 108 -3.94 7.89 8.09
N GLY A 109 -3.48 8.79 7.22
CA GLY A 109 -2.08 9.18 7.20
C GLY A 109 -1.17 7.97 6.92
N LEU A 110 0.09 8.05 7.30
CA LEU A 110 1.06 6.96 7.10
C LEU A 110 1.00 5.87 8.18
N SER A 111 0.49 6.18 9.38
CA SER A 111 0.58 5.26 10.54
C SER A 111 -0.76 4.98 11.25
N GLY A 112 -1.83 5.68 10.89
CA GLY A 112 -3.14 5.54 11.55
C GLY A 112 -3.19 6.04 13.01
N TYR A 113 -2.14 6.64 13.55
CA TYR A 113 -2.13 7.10 14.95
C TYR A 113 -3.23 8.13 15.27
N GLY A 114 -3.56 9.00 14.33
CA GLY A 114 -4.57 10.06 14.50
C GLY A 114 -6.02 9.56 14.61
N ILE A 115 -6.29 8.30 14.31
CA ILE A 115 -7.64 7.72 14.32
C ILE A 115 -7.87 6.74 15.47
N ARG A 116 -6.89 6.54 16.35
CA ARG A 116 -7.02 5.66 17.52
C ARG A 116 -8.03 6.20 18.53
N GLY A 117 -8.65 5.29 19.30
CA GLY A 117 -9.54 5.65 20.42
C GLY A 117 -11.04 5.53 20.11
N PHE A 118 -11.42 5.18 18.90
CA PHE A 118 -12.81 4.83 18.57
C PHE A 118 -13.10 3.37 18.91
N THR A 119 -14.33 3.11 19.36
CA THR A 119 -14.92 1.77 19.33
C THR A 119 -15.91 1.77 18.18
N ILE A 120 -15.71 0.93 17.19
CA ILE A 120 -16.46 0.93 15.93
C ILE A 120 -17.18 -0.39 15.69
N ASP A 121 -18.32 -0.32 15.03
CA ASP A 121 -19.14 -1.48 14.66
C ASP A 121 -18.95 -1.88 13.20
N LEU A 122 -18.55 -0.93 12.36
CA LEU A 122 -18.27 -1.16 10.95
C LEU A 122 -17.10 -0.31 10.48
N LEU A 123 -16.07 -0.97 9.98
CA LEU A 123 -14.94 -0.33 9.30
C LEU A 123 -15.14 -0.44 7.78
N ILE A 124 -15.06 0.68 7.08
CA ILE A 124 -15.07 0.74 5.62
C ILE A 124 -13.77 1.37 5.15
N ALA A 125 -13.01 0.65 4.32
CA ALA A 125 -11.77 1.14 3.77
C ALA A 125 -11.85 1.25 2.25
N ASP A 126 -11.84 2.49 1.74
CA ASP A 126 -11.79 2.76 0.29
C ASP A 126 -10.33 2.77 -0.18
N GLU A 127 -10.10 2.23 -1.37
CA GLU A 127 -8.79 1.98 -1.95
C GLU A 127 -7.84 1.24 -0.97
N ALA A 128 -8.38 0.18 -0.36
CA ALA A 128 -7.75 -0.57 0.73
C ALA A 128 -6.39 -1.18 0.36
N ALA A 129 -6.15 -1.49 -0.94
CA ALA A 129 -4.88 -2.00 -1.42
C ALA A 129 -3.72 -0.99 -1.31
N PHE A 130 -4.04 0.30 -1.13
CA PHE A 130 -3.07 1.40 -1.04
C PHE A 130 -2.91 1.95 0.38
N ILE A 131 -3.61 1.37 1.36
CA ILE A 131 -3.47 1.74 2.78
C ILE A 131 -2.23 1.02 3.35
N PRO A 132 -1.29 1.75 4.00
CA PRO A 132 -0.11 1.17 4.62
C PRO A 132 -0.44 0.09 5.67
N GLU A 133 0.44 -0.90 5.81
CA GLU A 133 0.23 -2.05 6.71
C GLU A 133 0.11 -1.62 8.18
N GLU A 134 0.85 -0.60 8.60
CA GLU A 134 0.85 -0.02 9.95
C GLU A 134 -0.52 0.53 10.35
N VAL A 135 -1.30 0.99 9.38
CA VAL A 135 -2.66 1.50 9.63
C VAL A 135 -3.57 0.37 10.12
N TRP A 136 -3.47 -0.81 9.53
CA TRP A 136 -4.31 -1.95 9.90
C TRP A 136 -4.09 -2.38 11.34
N THR A 137 -2.84 -2.37 11.82
CA THR A 137 -2.52 -2.64 13.23
C THR A 137 -3.13 -1.62 14.20
N SER A 138 -3.44 -0.42 13.70
CA SER A 138 -4.05 0.66 14.48
C SER A 138 -5.58 0.61 14.47
N VAL A 139 -6.22 0.21 13.36
CA VAL A 139 -7.68 0.31 13.19
C VAL A 139 -8.43 -0.99 13.49
N THR A 140 -7.86 -2.16 13.21
CA THR A 140 -8.54 -3.43 13.46
C THR A 140 -8.87 -3.69 14.93
N PRO A 141 -8.04 -3.29 15.93
CA PRO A 141 -8.38 -3.44 17.34
C PRO A 141 -9.64 -2.66 17.77
N MET A 142 -10.03 -1.61 17.04
CA MET A 142 -11.23 -0.83 17.34
C MET A 142 -12.53 -1.64 17.21
N LEU A 143 -12.50 -2.75 16.48
CA LEU A 143 -13.63 -3.68 16.29
C LEU A 143 -13.70 -4.77 17.36
N ALA A 144 -12.69 -4.92 18.21
CA ALA A 144 -12.55 -6.07 19.10
C ALA A 144 -13.71 -6.22 20.10
N ILE A 145 -14.21 -5.11 20.65
CA ILE A 145 -15.30 -5.11 21.64
C ILE A 145 -16.66 -5.35 20.98
N THR A 146 -16.91 -4.73 19.85
CA THR A 146 -18.20 -4.79 19.13
C THR A 146 -18.35 -6.05 18.31
N LYS A 147 -17.24 -6.76 18.04
CA LYS A 147 -17.14 -7.82 17.02
C LYS A 147 -17.68 -7.32 15.68
N GLY A 148 -17.33 -6.07 15.36
CA GLY A 148 -17.80 -5.37 14.17
C GLY A 148 -17.23 -5.96 12.89
N ASN A 149 -17.80 -5.53 11.76
CA ASN A 149 -17.43 -6.02 10.44
C ASN A 149 -16.48 -5.09 9.71
N ILE A 150 -15.79 -5.63 8.71
CA ILE A 150 -14.86 -4.92 7.84
C ILE A 150 -15.35 -5.01 6.39
N ILE A 151 -15.42 -3.86 5.71
CA ILE A 151 -15.68 -3.79 4.27
C ILE A 151 -14.46 -3.15 3.61
N LEU A 152 -13.79 -3.90 2.76
CA LEU A 152 -12.65 -3.46 1.98
C LEU A 152 -13.06 -3.31 0.52
N LEU A 153 -12.75 -2.18 -0.11
CA LEU A 153 -12.96 -1.99 -1.54
C LEU A 153 -11.73 -1.35 -2.17
N SER A 154 -11.29 -1.89 -3.32
CA SER A 154 -10.13 -1.36 -4.05
C SER A 154 -10.05 -1.88 -5.48
N THR A 155 -9.31 -1.16 -6.34
CA THR A 155 -8.52 -1.80 -7.39
C THR A 155 -7.39 -2.57 -6.72
N PRO A 156 -6.97 -3.73 -7.23
CA PRO A 156 -5.85 -4.49 -6.66
C PRO A 156 -4.52 -3.76 -6.85
N CYS A 157 -3.54 -4.08 -5.99
CA CYS A 157 -2.20 -3.53 -6.09
C CYS A 157 -1.17 -4.56 -5.61
N GLY A 158 -0.68 -5.39 -6.54
CA GLY A 158 0.22 -6.51 -6.25
C GLY A 158 -0.46 -7.68 -5.55
N LYS A 159 0.29 -8.76 -5.32
CA LYS A 159 -0.14 -9.99 -4.60
C LYS A 159 0.37 -10.01 -3.15
N SER A 160 0.27 -8.90 -2.45
CA SER A 160 0.73 -8.76 -1.07
C SER A 160 -0.09 -7.73 -0.30
N GLY A 161 0.10 -7.66 1.02
CA GLY A 161 -0.53 -6.70 1.89
C GLY A 161 -1.93 -7.12 2.36
N TYR A 162 -2.48 -6.32 3.29
CA TYR A 162 -3.71 -6.63 4.02
C TYR A 162 -4.89 -6.92 3.10
N PHE A 163 -5.11 -6.09 2.07
CA PHE A 163 -6.23 -6.26 1.12
C PHE A 163 -6.15 -7.59 0.36
N TYR A 164 -4.97 -7.97 -0.14
CA TYR A 164 -4.75 -9.24 -0.81
C TYR A 164 -4.97 -10.42 0.14
N ASN A 165 -4.45 -10.34 1.35
CA ASN A 165 -4.60 -11.39 2.37
C ASN A 165 -6.07 -11.57 2.75
N CYS A 166 -6.83 -10.48 2.96
CA CYS A 166 -8.27 -10.53 3.24
C CYS A 166 -9.07 -11.11 2.07
N PHE A 167 -8.71 -10.79 0.82
CA PHE A 167 -9.38 -11.35 -0.35
C PHE A 167 -9.18 -12.87 -0.47
N ASN A 168 -8.08 -13.41 0.05
CA ASN A 168 -7.80 -14.85 0.07
C ASN A 168 -8.19 -15.53 1.40
N ASN A 169 -8.85 -14.81 2.31
CA ASN A 169 -9.27 -15.33 3.61
C ASN A 169 -10.76 -15.69 3.58
N ASP A 170 -11.12 -16.88 4.03
CA ASP A 170 -12.51 -17.37 4.02
C ASP A 170 -13.43 -16.66 5.01
N SER A 171 -12.91 -15.84 5.93
CA SER A 171 -13.70 -14.97 6.79
C SER A 171 -14.31 -13.76 6.07
N PHE A 172 -13.95 -13.52 4.81
CA PHE A 172 -14.49 -12.47 3.96
C PHE A 172 -15.33 -13.03 2.82
N THR A 173 -16.51 -12.46 2.61
CA THR A 173 -17.25 -12.67 1.36
C THR A 173 -16.56 -11.85 0.26
N ARG A 174 -16.15 -12.55 -0.80
CA ARG A 174 -15.34 -12.00 -1.89
C ARG A 174 -16.21 -11.60 -3.08
N PHE A 175 -15.96 -10.41 -3.59
CA PHE A 175 -16.55 -9.94 -4.84
C PHE A 175 -15.41 -9.55 -5.81
N HIS A 176 -15.55 -9.98 -7.05
CA HIS A 176 -14.69 -9.54 -8.14
C HIS A 176 -15.55 -8.99 -9.27
N VAL A 177 -15.25 -7.76 -9.70
CA VAL A 177 -16.01 -7.05 -10.74
C VAL A 177 -15.05 -6.41 -11.73
N SER A 178 -15.03 -6.92 -12.96
CA SER A 178 -14.29 -6.31 -14.06
C SER A 178 -15.02 -5.08 -14.61
N SER A 179 -14.29 -4.06 -15.06
CA SER A 179 -14.88 -2.94 -15.80
C SER A 179 -15.49 -3.39 -17.13
N GLU A 180 -15.01 -4.49 -17.71
CA GLU A 180 -15.58 -5.07 -18.93
C GLU A 180 -16.94 -5.74 -18.71
N ASP A 181 -17.21 -6.19 -17.49
CA ASP A 181 -18.51 -6.81 -17.12
C ASP A 181 -19.53 -5.77 -16.64
N CYS A 182 -19.11 -4.51 -16.49
CA CYS A 182 -20.00 -3.45 -16.05
C CYS A 182 -21.04 -3.10 -17.13
N PRO A 183 -22.37 -3.14 -16.84
CA PRO A 183 -23.39 -2.82 -17.83
C PRO A 183 -23.31 -1.38 -18.38
N ARG A 184 -22.64 -0.49 -17.66
CA ARG A 184 -22.45 0.93 -18.03
C ARG A 184 -21.10 1.19 -18.70
N LYS A 185 -20.37 0.14 -19.07
CA LYS A 185 -19.08 0.26 -19.72
C LYS A 185 -19.17 1.04 -21.04
N ASN A 186 -18.08 1.72 -21.37
CA ASN A 186 -17.87 2.30 -22.68
C ASN A 186 -16.81 1.47 -23.41
N ASP A 187 -17.27 0.63 -24.35
CA ASP A 187 -16.38 -0.29 -25.07
C ASP A 187 -15.30 0.44 -25.91
N GLN A 188 -15.65 1.58 -26.49
CA GLN A 188 -14.68 2.39 -27.23
C GLN A 188 -13.54 2.89 -26.31
N PHE A 189 -13.91 3.43 -25.17
CA PHE A 189 -12.95 3.90 -24.17
C PHE A 189 -12.05 2.76 -23.67
N LEU A 190 -12.63 1.62 -23.32
CA LEU A 190 -11.86 0.46 -22.86
C LEU A 190 -10.89 -0.06 -23.93
N ASN A 191 -11.30 -0.07 -25.21
CA ASN A 191 -10.44 -0.47 -26.32
C ASN A 191 -9.29 0.53 -26.56
N GLU A 192 -9.50 1.82 -26.33
CA GLU A 192 -8.45 2.83 -26.39
C GLU A 192 -7.46 2.65 -25.23
N GLU A 193 -7.93 2.42 -24.03
CA GLU A 193 -7.06 2.18 -22.86
C GLU A 193 -6.24 0.89 -22.99
N LYS A 194 -6.81 -0.19 -23.58
CA LYS A 194 -6.05 -1.40 -23.92
C LYS A 194 -4.86 -1.13 -24.85
N LYS A 195 -4.97 -0.14 -25.72
CA LYS A 195 -3.88 0.23 -26.64
C LYS A 195 -2.82 1.13 -25.98
N ARG A 196 -3.24 1.93 -24.97
CA ARG A 196 -2.36 2.89 -24.27
C ARG A 196 -1.58 2.26 -23.13
N MET A 197 -2.11 1.20 -22.51
CA MET A 197 -1.53 0.55 -21.34
C MET A 197 -0.87 -0.77 -21.70
N THR A 198 0.07 -1.22 -20.86
CA THR A 198 0.53 -2.60 -20.92
C THR A 198 -0.61 -3.54 -20.53
N LYS A 199 -0.53 -4.81 -20.97
CA LYS A 199 -1.53 -5.83 -20.62
C LYS A 199 -1.70 -5.96 -19.10
N MET A 200 -0.61 -5.88 -18.34
CA MET A 200 -0.62 -5.97 -16.88
C MET A 200 -1.31 -4.75 -16.23
N GLN A 201 -0.98 -3.54 -16.68
CA GLN A 201 -1.65 -2.34 -16.18
C GLN A 201 -3.16 -2.38 -16.45
N TYR A 202 -3.56 -2.81 -17.66
CA TYR A 202 -4.97 -2.93 -18.00
C TYR A 202 -5.66 -3.99 -17.14
N ALA A 203 -5.02 -5.14 -16.93
CA ALA A 203 -5.55 -6.21 -16.08
C ALA A 203 -5.74 -5.73 -14.63
N GLN A 204 -4.80 -4.98 -14.05
CA GLN A 204 -4.94 -4.42 -12.71
C GLN A 204 -6.04 -3.36 -12.65
N GLU A 205 -6.00 -2.35 -13.54
CA GLU A 205 -6.83 -1.16 -13.43
C GLU A 205 -8.28 -1.39 -13.90
N TYR A 206 -8.49 -2.20 -14.94
CA TYR A 206 -9.81 -2.41 -15.53
C TYR A 206 -10.37 -3.81 -15.30
N LEU A 207 -9.56 -4.88 -15.33
CA LEU A 207 -10.06 -6.21 -15.03
C LEU A 207 -10.12 -6.48 -13.52
N GLY A 208 -9.43 -5.68 -12.70
CA GLY A 208 -9.37 -5.85 -11.26
C GLY A 208 -8.60 -7.10 -10.85
N GLU A 209 -7.54 -7.46 -11.57
CA GLU A 209 -6.71 -8.63 -11.28
C GLU A 209 -5.51 -8.29 -10.40
N PHE A 210 -5.16 -9.19 -9.48
CA PHE A 210 -3.92 -9.08 -8.73
C PHE A 210 -2.74 -9.45 -9.61
N ILE A 211 -1.89 -8.46 -9.91
CA ILE A 211 -0.70 -8.63 -10.76
C ILE A 211 0.55 -8.46 -9.90
N ASP A 212 1.38 -9.49 -9.84
CA ASP A 212 2.58 -9.52 -9.00
C ASP A 212 3.67 -8.58 -9.53
N GLU A 213 3.87 -8.57 -10.84
CA GLU A 213 5.00 -7.94 -11.51
C GLU A 213 4.95 -6.40 -11.54
N LEU A 214 3.79 -5.76 -11.31
CA LEU A 214 3.67 -4.29 -11.42
C LEU A 214 4.37 -3.51 -10.29
N ARG A 215 4.73 -4.16 -9.18
CA ARG A 215 5.47 -3.54 -8.07
C ARG A 215 6.95 -3.94 -8.05
N GLN A 216 7.32 -4.98 -8.78
CA GLN A 216 8.69 -5.47 -8.78
C GLN A 216 9.37 -5.07 -10.09
N PHE A 217 10.46 -4.34 -9.98
CA PHE A 217 11.34 -4.06 -11.13
C PHE A 217 11.93 -5.37 -11.68
N PHE A 218 12.19 -6.33 -10.80
CA PHE A 218 12.62 -7.69 -11.15
C PHE A 218 11.53 -8.70 -10.80
N PRO A 219 11.05 -9.53 -11.76
CA PRO A 219 10.09 -10.60 -11.51
C PRO A 219 10.58 -11.58 -10.44
N THR A 220 9.67 -12.11 -9.62
CA THR A 220 10.01 -13.05 -8.54
C THR A 220 10.71 -14.31 -9.07
N GLU A 221 10.32 -14.80 -10.24
CA GLU A 221 10.92 -15.94 -10.91
C GLU A 221 12.39 -15.65 -11.27
N LEU A 222 12.67 -14.48 -11.83
CA LEU A 222 14.03 -14.05 -12.15
C LEU A 222 14.90 -13.93 -10.88
N ILE A 223 14.35 -13.36 -9.79
CA ILE A 223 15.06 -13.30 -8.51
C ILE A 223 15.40 -14.72 -8.02
N LYS A 224 14.43 -15.64 -8.03
CA LYS A 224 14.65 -17.04 -7.64
C LYS A 224 15.67 -17.76 -8.54
N GLU A 225 15.69 -17.46 -9.82
CA GLU A 225 16.70 -17.99 -10.73
C GLU A 225 18.11 -17.49 -10.40
N CYS A 226 18.25 -16.24 -10.00
CA CYS A 226 19.52 -15.67 -9.56
C CYS A 226 19.98 -16.17 -8.19
N MET A 227 19.05 -16.66 -7.34
CA MET A 227 19.35 -17.16 -5.98
C MET A 227 19.77 -18.64 -5.93
N LYS A 228 20.28 -19.20 -7.03
CA LYS A 228 20.69 -20.64 -7.12
C LYS A 228 22.13 -20.89 -6.71
N LEU A 229 22.92 -19.83 -6.50
CA LEU A 229 24.32 -19.99 -6.09
C LEU A 229 24.41 -20.26 -4.59
N ASP A 230 25.18 -21.28 -4.21
CA ASP A 230 25.61 -21.48 -2.83
C ASP A 230 26.53 -20.34 -2.39
N LYS A 231 26.73 -20.19 -1.06
CA LYS A 231 27.64 -19.17 -0.54
C LYS A 231 28.99 -19.25 -1.26
N GLY A 232 29.33 -18.12 -1.93
CA GLY A 232 30.48 -18.08 -2.82
C GLY A 232 31.79 -18.38 -2.09
N GLU A 233 32.55 -19.32 -2.62
CA GLU A 233 33.95 -19.53 -2.28
C GLU A 233 34.79 -18.41 -2.93
N MET A 234 35.98 -18.13 -2.36
CA MET A 234 36.90 -17.17 -2.97
C MET A 234 37.26 -17.62 -4.40
N GLY A 235 36.80 -16.86 -5.39
CA GLY A 235 37.04 -17.11 -6.80
C GLY A 235 38.08 -16.16 -7.39
N MET A 236 38.58 -16.48 -8.60
CA MET A 236 39.42 -15.54 -9.35
C MET A 236 38.55 -14.47 -10.02
N GLY A 237 38.82 -13.19 -9.76
CA GLY A 237 38.12 -12.05 -10.31
C GLY A 237 38.28 -10.77 -9.50
N ASP A 238 37.58 -9.72 -9.89
CA ASP A 238 37.60 -8.43 -9.20
C ASP A 238 36.48 -8.38 -8.16
N TYR A 239 36.79 -8.02 -6.92
CA TYR A 239 35.83 -7.84 -5.85
C TYR A 239 35.42 -6.38 -5.69
N PHE A 240 34.13 -6.16 -5.47
CA PHE A 240 33.54 -4.85 -5.25
C PHE A 240 32.65 -4.88 -4.00
N LEU A 241 32.57 -3.75 -3.29
CA LEU A 241 31.67 -3.59 -2.16
C LEU A 241 30.68 -2.46 -2.45
N GLY A 242 29.38 -2.73 -2.29
CA GLY A 242 28.31 -1.73 -2.22
C GLY A 242 27.87 -1.53 -0.78
N VAL A 243 27.71 -0.28 -0.35
CA VAL A 243 27.34 0.08 1.02
C VAL A 243 26.20 1.09 0.99
N ASP A 244 25.05 0.68 1.56
CA ASP A 244 23.95 1.57 1.92
C ASP A 244 23.98 1.82 3.42
N VAL A 245 23.97 3.08 3.84
CA VAL A 245 24.20 3.45 5.23
C VAL A 245 22.95 4.00 5.88
N ALA A 246 22.44 3.30 6.90
CA ALA A 246 21.43 3.80 7.82
C ALA A 246 22.04 4.07 9.22
N ARG A 247 21.32 4.84 10.04
CA ARG A 247 21.69 5.13 11.42
C ARG A 247 20.62 4.60 12.37
N MET A 248 20.76 4.84 13.66
CA MET A 248 19.88 4.46 14.80
C MET A 248 18.35 4.63 14.60
N GLY A 249 17.88 4.83 13.35
CA GLY A 249 16.49 4.83 12.93
C GLY A 249 15.92 3.42 12.75
N GLY A 250 14.82 3.32 12.02
CA GLY A 250 14.18 2.05 11.68
C GLY A 250 14.78 1.34 10.46
N ASP A 251 15.75 1.98 9.76
CA ASP A 251 16.33 1.46 8.53
C ASP A 251 17.61 0.67 8.81
N GLU A 252 17.94 -0.26 7.92
CA GLU A 252 19.09 -1.16 8.00
C GLU A 252 20.27 -0.61 7.19
N SER A 253 21.50 -0.74 7.71
CA SER A 253 22.70 -0.58 6.90
C SER A 253 23.03 -1.91 6.23
N VAL A 254 23.28 -1.89 4.93
CA VAL A 254 23.53 -3.09 4.12
C VAL A 254 24.89 -2.97 3.41
N LEU A 255 25.73 -4.00 3.55
CA LEU A 255 27.01 -4.14 2.89
C LEU A 255 26.96 -5.38 2.00
N VAL A 256 27.18 -5.22 0.69
CA VAL A 256 27.12 -6.30 -0.28
C VAL A 256 28.46 -6.44 -1.01
N ALA A 257 29.12 -7.57 -0.82
CA ALA A 257 30.33 -7.92 -1.55
C ALA A 257 29.99 -8.69 -2.82
N LEU A 258 30.48 -8.23 -3.96
CA LEU A 258 30.29 -8.80 -5.28
C LEU A 258 31.62 -9.22 -5.88
N LEU A 259 31.65 -10.39 -6.49
CA LEU A 259 32.73 -10.87 -7.34
C LEU A 259 32.31 -10.68 -8.80
N ARG A 260 33.11 -10.00 -9.59
CA ARG A 260 32.95 -9.89 -11.04
C ARG A 260 33.87 -10.87 -11.76
N LYS A 261 33.26 -11.79 -12.50
CA LYS A 261 33.94 -12.71 -13.43
C LYS A 261 33.42 -12.44 -14.84
N ASN A 262 34.27 -11.88 -15.70
CA ASN A 262 33.87 -11.43 -17.03
C ASN A 262 32.69 -10.43 -16.94
N ASP A 263 31.52 -10.81 -17.51
CA ASP A 263 30.28 -10.00 -17.50
C ASP A 263 29.27 -10.45 -16.44
N GLU A 264 29.65 -11.40 -15.57
CA GLU A 264 28.80 -11.91 -14.50
C GLU A 264 29.18 -11.33 -13.16
N LEU A 265 28.17 -11.03 -12.32
CA LEU A 265 28.30 -10.58 -10.94
C LEU A 265 27.73 -11.65 -10.01
N GLU A 266 28.55 -12.13 -9.08
CA GLU A 266 28.17 -13.06 -8.02
C GLU A 266 28.17 -12.34 -6.67
N MET A 267 27.09 -12.41 -5.89
CA MET A 267 27.08 -11.96 -4.51
C MET A 267 27.79 -12.99 -3.64
N VAL A 268 28.92 -12.61 -3.04
CA VAL A 268 29.75 -13.51 -2.23
C VAL A 268 29.50 -13.35 -0.72
N GLU A 269 29.12 -12.17 -0.27
CA GLU A 269 28.80 -11.91 1.13
C GLU A 269 27.85 -10.72 1.25
N MET A 270 26.89 -10.80 2.18
CA MET A 270 26.02 -9.70 2.56
C MET A 270 25.98 -9.57 4.09
N ILE A 271 26.14 -8.36 4.59
CA ILE A 271 26.02 -8.02 6.00
C ILE A 271 24.90 -6.98 6.15
N VAL A 272 23.93 -7.30 6.99
CA VAL A 272 22.85 -6.38 7.37
C VAL A 272 23.05 -5.98 8.82
N ARG A 273 22.94 -4.69 9.13
CA ARG A 273 23.10 -4.11 10.46
C ARG A 273 21.96 -3.15 10.79
N GLU A 274 21.22 -3.45 11.84
CA GLU A 274 20.21 -2.56 12.40
C GLU A 274 20.76 -1.73 13.54
N LYS A 275 20.31 -0.50 13.70
CA LYS A 275 20.60 0.38 14.84
C LYS A 275 22.09 0.46 15.20
N THR A 276 22.95 0.59 14.20
CA THR A 276 24.40 0.51 14.34
C THR A 276 25.05 1.89 14.22
N TYR A 277 26.13 2.15 14.96
CA TYR A 277 26.91 3.38 14.84
C TYR A 277 27.71 3.40 13.54
N LEU A 278 27.91 4.59 12.95
CA LEU A 278 28.68 4.77 11.72
C LEU A 278 30.14 4.28 11.85
N THR A 279 30.72 4.36 13.04
CA THR A 279 32.06 3.83 13.35
C THR A 279 32.13 2.30 13.26
N GLU A 280 31.05 1.60 13.60
CA GLU A 280 30.96 0.14 13.48
C GLU A 280 30.79 -0.29 12.03
N ILE A 281 30.06 0.49 11.23
CA ILE A 281 29.95 0.27 9.78
C ILE A 281 31.32 0.46 9.12
N THR A 282 32.03 1.56 9.46
CA THR A 282 33.39 1.81 8.97
C THR A 282 34.35 0.65 9.31
N LYS A 283 34.23 0.10 10.53
CA LYS A 283 35.03 -1.06 10.95
C LYS A 283 34.69 -2.31 10.14
N ALA A 284 33.39 -2.60 9.95
CA ALA A 284 32.95 -3.72 9.14
C ALA A 284 33.46 -3.65 7.69
N ILE A 285 33.42 -2.45 7.07
CA ILE A 285 33.99 -2.24 5.73
C ILE A 285 35.47 -2.59 5.68
N LYS A 286 36.24 -2.13 6.66
CA LYS A 286 37.71 -2.45 6.72
C LYS A 286 37.98 -3.94 6.94
N GLU A 287 37.18 -4.61 7.75
CA GLU A 287 37.26 -6.07 7.96
C GLU A 287 36.92 -6.85 6.68
N MET A 288 35.87 -6.46 5.98
CA MET A 288 35.51 -7.04 4.68
C MET A 288 36.61 -6.77 3.63
N ASP A 289 37.22 -5.57 3.61
CA ASP A 289 38.26 -5.26 2.67
C ASP A 289 39.54 -6.10 2.92
N LYS A 290 39.85 -6.41 4.17
CA LYS A 290 40.95 -7.34 4.50
C LYS A 290 40.69 -8.76 3.98
N LYS A 291 39.46 -9.19 4.01
CA LYS A 291 39.04 -10.52 3.56
C LYS A 291 38.99 -10.64 2.04
N TRP A 292 38.35 -9.67 1.38
CA TRP A 292 38.03 -9.73 -0.05
C TRP A 292 38.97 -8.92 -0.94
N ASN A 293 39.75 -8.01 -0.39
CA ASN A 293 40.64 -7.08 -1.10
C ASN A 293 39.92 -6.36 -2.26
N PHE A 294 38.91 -5.57 -1.94
CA PHE A 294 38.06 -4.90 -2.92
C PHE A 294 38.87 -4.01 -3.88
N LYS A 295 38.48 -4.05 -5.15
CA LYS A 295 39.00 -3.13 -6.19
C LYS A 295 38.40 -1.74 -6.00
N LYS A 296 37.08 -1.68 -5.68
CA LYS A 296 36.34 -0.47 -5.33
C LYS A 296 35.31 -0.74 -4.23
N ILE A 297 35.07 0.30 -3.42
CA ILE A 297 34.07 0.34 -2.35
C ILE A 297 33.15 1.51 -2.66
N TYR A 298 31.91 1.22 -3.02
CA TYR A 298 30.90 2.20 -3.37
C TYR A 298 30.02 2.50 -2.17
N ILE A 299 29.91 3.77 -1.78
CA ILE A 299 29.12 4.20 -0.63
C ILE A 299 28.13 5.25 -1.10
N ASP A 300 26.84 5.06 -0.77
CA ASP A 300 25.85 6.13 -0.94
C ASP A 300 26.20 7.29 0.00
N ASP A 301 26.62 8.41 -0.57
CA ASP A 301 27.02 9.62 0.15
C ASP A 301 25.82 10.53 0.49
N GLY A 302 24.59 10.11 0.19
CA GLY A 302 23.36 10.77 0.58
C GLY A 302 23.23 10.90 2.11
N GLY A 303 23.38 12.11 2.65
CA GLY A 303 23.14 12.39 4.06
C GLY A 303 24.10 11.71 5.05
N LEU A 304 23.76 10.53 5.55
CA LEU A 304 24.53 9.82 6.58
C LEU A 304 25.80 9.12 6.05
N GLY A 305 25.84 8.80 4.78
CA GLY A 305 26.98 8.13 4.14
C GLY A 305 28.30 8.90 4.25
N VAL A 306 28.24 10.23 4.28
CA VAL A 306 29.42 11.10 4.48
C VAL A 306 30.19 10.72 5.76
N GLY A 307 29.48 10.41 6.84
CA GLY A 307 30.10 10.02 8.12
C GLY A 307 30.85 8.68 8.10
N VAL A 308 30.60 7.83 7.10
CA VAL A 308 31.34 6.58 6.85
C VAL A 308 32.42 6.81 5.78
N PHE A 309 32.11 7.64 4.78
CA PHE A 309 32.99 7.93 3.66
C PHE A 309 34.28 8.65 4.08
N ASP A 310 34.18 9.74 4.85
CA ASP A 310 35.31 10.55 5.28
C ASP A 310 36.42 9.76 6.02
N PRO A 311 36.08 8.91 7.05
CA PRO A 311 37.12 8.09 7.71
C PRO A 311 37.80 7.09 6.80
N LEU A 312 37.11 6.63 5.73
CA LEU A 312 37.69 5.68 4.77
C LEU A 312 38.59 6.36 3.73
N LEU A 313 38.34 7.65 3.42
CA LEU A 313 39.20 8.45 2.53
C LEU A 313 40.58 8.74 3.11
N ILE A 314 40.71 8.87 4.41
CA ILE A 314 41.98 9.15 5.08
C ILE A 314 42.76 7.89 5.49
N ASP A 315 42.12 6.73 5.44
CA ASP A 315 42.71 5.45 5.81
C ASP A 315 43.57 4.87 4.67
N ASP A 316 44.81 4.49 4.97
CA ASP A 316 45.76 4.01 3.97
C ASP A 316 45.32 2.74 3.23
N GLN A 317 44.52 1.89 3.86
CA GLN A 317 43.98 0.68 3.27
C GLN A 317 42.90 0.97 2.22
N THR A 318 42.01 1.95 2.50
CA THR A 318 40.75 2.15 1.75
C THR A 318 40.75 3.40 0.87
N LYS A 319 41.60 4.41 1.13
CA LYS A 319 41.58 5.73 0.48
C LYS A 319 41.58 5.72 -1.06
N ARG A 320 42.21 4.70 -1.69
CA ARG A 320 42.26 4.56 -3.17
C ARG A 320 41.11 3.74 -3.74
N LYS A 321 40.31 3.10 -2.88
CA LYS A 321 39.26 2.18 -3.24
C LYS A 321 37.85 2.79 -3.12
N VAL A 322 37.70 3.77 -2.21
CA VAL A 322 36.38 4.35 -1.88
C VAL A 322 35.89 5.28 -2.98
N VAL A 323 34.61 5.14 -3.34
CA VAL A 323 33.93 5.94 -4.36
C VAL A 323 32.56 6.33 -3.78
N ALA A 324 32.26 7.63 -3.77
CA ALA A 324 30.94 8.12 -3.41
C ALA A 324 29.96 7.91 -4.57
N ILE A 325 28.76 7.44 -4.25
CA ILE A 325 27.64 7.37 -5.18
C ILE A 325 26.53 8.28 -4.65
N ASN A 326 26.02 9.15 -5.52
CA ASN A 326 24.90 10.01 -5.20
C ASN A 326 23.69 9.59 -6.01
N ASN A 327 22.68 9.03 -5.34
CA ASN A 327 21.44 8.54 -5.97
C ASN A 327 20.60 9.67 -6.61
N SER A 328 20.88 10.94 -6.29
CA SER A 328 20.25 12.10 -6.94
C SER A 328 20.97 12.56 -8.21
N SER A 329 22.16 12.04 -8.50
CA SER A 329 22.89 12.34 -9.73
C SER A 329 22.30 11.57 -10.90
N ARG A 330 22.30 12.18 -12.12
CA ARG A 330 21.88 11.46 -13.32
C ARG A 330 22.84 10.28 -13.57
N SER A 331 22.26 9.14 -14.01
CA SER A 331 23.03 8.01 -14.52
C SER A 331 24.06 8.48 -15.55
N LEU A 332 25.30 7.96 -15.45
CA LEU A 332 26.37 8.31 -16.40
C LEU A 332 26.18 7.66 -17.78
N ASP A 333 25.27 6.68 -17.88
CA ASP A 333 24.95 5.94 -19.11
C ASP A 333 23.52 6.22 -19.54
N TYR A 334 23.27 7.41 -20.12
CA TYR A 334 22.14 7.71 -20.98
C TYR A 334 22.71 7.94 -22.40
N ASP A 335 22.94 6.85 -23.11
CA ASP A 335 22.94 6.81 -24.57
C ASP A 335 21.87 5.79 -25.04
#